data_4eda48552897febf10cb378c2185b9e9
#
_entry.id   4eda48552897febf10cb378c2185b9e9
#
_cell.length_a   1.000
_cell.length_b   1.000
_cell.length_c   1.000
_cell.angle_alpha   90.00
_cell.angle_beta   90.00
_cell.angle_gamma   90.00
#
_symmetry.space_group_name_H-M   'P 1'
#
loop_
_entity.id
_entity.type
_entity.pdbx_description
1 polymer ?
#
loop_
_entity_poly.entity_id
_entity_poly.type
_entity_poly.pdbx_seq_one_letter_code
_entity_poly.pdbx_strand_id
1 'polypeptide(L)' 'MTKTEPNSARIFRMISPEGFINLFWEEIKAANSENKPITHQYAFDKLNNEYYSGTGKYRYKNFQTFKTLKDK' A
#
# COMPACT_ATOMS: atom_id res chain seq x y z
N MET A 1 -14.61 6.85 19.07
CA MET A 1 -13.63 5.89 18.66
C MET A 1 -13.22 6.10 17.21
N THR A 2 -12.02 5.80 16.94
CA THR A 2 -11.52 5.95 15.60
C THR A 2 -12.08 4.87 14.70
N LYS A 3 -12.65 5.31 13.63
CA LYS A 3 -13.17 4.39 12.67
C LYS A 3 -12.06 3.92 11.76
N THR A 4 -11.78 2.66 11.80
CA THR A 4 -10.79 2.09 10.90
C THR A 4 -11.47 1.63 9.64
N GLU A 5 -10.88 1.96 8.51
CA GLU A 5 -11.41 1.53 7.24
C GLU A 5 -11.41 0.00 7.20
N PRO A 6 -12.52 -0.64 6.82
CA PRO A 6 -12.54 -2.10 6.74
C PRO A 6 -11.49 -2.60 5.76
N ASN A 7 -10.92 -3.78 6.05
CA ASN A 7 -9.92 -4.34 5.15
C ASN A 7 -10.46 -4.51 3.74
N SER A 8 -11.72 -4.87 3.61
CA SER A 8 -12.30 -5.05 2.29
C SER A 8 -12.30 -3.75 1.50
N ALA A 9 -12.54 -2.62 2.15
CA ALA A 9 -12.52 -1.34 1.47
C ALA A 9 -11.11 -0.97 1.00
N ARG A 10 -10.12 -1.23 1.83
CA ARG A 10 -8.74 -0.97 1.46
C ARG A 10 -8.30 -1.88 0.32
N ILE A 11 -8.66 -3.16 0.39
CA ILE A 11 -8.36 -4.10 -0.68
C ILE A 11 -8.98 -3.63 -1.98
N PHE A 12 -10.22 -3.18 -1.92
CA PHE A 12 -10.90 -2.69 -3.10
C PHE A 12 -10.16 -1.52 -3.72
N ARG A 13 -9.66 -0.60 -2.89
CA ARG A 13 -8.86 0.52 -3.38
C ARG A 13 -7.59 0.06 -4.06
N MET A 14 -6.99 -1.03 -3.58
CA MET A 14 -5.74 -1.54 -4.12
C MET A 14 -5.90 -2.19 -5.49
N ILE A 15 -7.14 -2.53 -5.87
CA ILE A 15 -7.37 -3.17 -7.16
C ILE A 15 -6.99 -2.25 -8.31
N SER A 16 -7.25 -0.96 -8.19
CA SER A 16 -6.80 -0.03 -9.22
C SER A 16 -5.36 0.39 -8.93
N PRO A 17 -4.55 0.55 -9.96
CA PRO A 17 -3.16 1.00 -9.76
C PRO A 17 -3.10 2.33 -9.04
N GLU A 18 -4.00 3.24 -9.38
CA GLU A 18 -4.03 4.56 -8.78
C GLU A 18 -4.35 4.48 -7.29
N GLY A 19 -5.31 3.64 -6.92
CA GLY A 19 -5.68 3.47 -5.52
C GLY A 19 -4.54 2.88 -4.70
N PHE A 20 -3.83 1.91 -5.26
CA PHE A 20 -2.69 1.32 -4.59
C PHE A 20 -1.59 2.36 -4.38
N ILE A 21 -1.31 3.16 -5.41
CA ILE A 21 -0.29 4.20 -5.32
C ILE A 21 -0.68 5.24 -4.26
N ASN A 22 -1.95 5.61 -4.21
CA ASN A 22 -2.41 6.57 -3.21
C ASN A 22 -2.22 6.02 -1.81
N LEU A 23 -2.56 4.76 -1.58
CA LEU A 23 -2.36 4.13 -0.28
C LEU A 23 -0.88 4.07 0.08
N PHE A 24 -0.03 3.81 -0.91
CA PHE A 24 1.40 3.78 -0.71
C PHE A 24 1.89 5.13 -0.16
N TRP A 25 1.49 6.22 -0.78
CA TRP A 25 1.91 7.55 -0.32
C TRP A 25 1.31 7.88 1.03
N GLU A 26 0.09 7.42 1.31
CA GLU A 26 -0.52 7.62 2.62
C GLU A 26 0.30 6.95 3.71
N GLU A 27 0.84 5.76 3.44
CA GLU A 27 1.69 5.07 4.41
C GLU A 27 2.96 5.85 4.70
N ILE A 28 3.59 6.33 3.63
CA ILE A 28 4.81 7.12 3.76
C ILE A 28 4.54 8.39 4.57
N LYS A 29 3.48 9.07 4.22
CA LYS A 29 3.12 10.33 4.87
C LYS A 29 2.80 10.14 6.34
N ALA A 30 2.06 9.09 6.66
CA ALA A 30 1.70 8.81 8.05
C ALA A 30 2.93 8.49 8.88
N ALA A 31 3.86 7.72 8.32
CA ALA A 31 5.10 7.38 9.02
C ALA A 31 5.92 8.62 9.30
N ASN A 32 6.04 9.50 8.31
CA ASN A 32 6.78 10.74 8.48
C ASN A 32 6.14 11.63 9.55
N SER A 33 4.83 11.65 9.56
CA SER A 33 4.07 12.44 10.53
C SER A 33 4.33 11.98 11.96
N GLU A 34 4.64 10.71 12.13
CA GLU A 34 4.93 10.14 13.45
C GLU A 34 6.41 10.12 13.77
N ASN A 35 7.23 10.78 12.94
CA ASN A 35 8.68 10.80 13.11
C ASN A 35 9.29 9.40 13.05
N LYS A 36 8.69 8.52 12.26
CA LYS A 36 9.18 7.16 12.08
C LYS A 36 9.20 6.85 10.60
N PRO A 37 10.05 7.56 9.84
CA PRO A 37 10.07 7.38 8.39
C PRO A 37 10.37 5.94 8.00
N ILE A 38 9.75 5.51 6.92
CA ILE A 38 9.94 4.16 6.41
C ILE A 38 10.42 4.27 4.96
N THR A 39 11.02 3.19 4.48
CA THR A 39 11.47 3.17 3.09
C THR A 39 10.29 2.91 2.17
N HIS A 40 10.47 3.23 0.91
CA HIS A 40 9.46 2.92 -0.08
C HIS A 40 9.24 1.41 -0.19
N GLN A 41 10.34 0.65 -0.09
CA GLN A 41 10.23 -0.80 -0.12
C GLN A 41 9.35 -1.32 1.01
N TYR A 42 9.55 -0.77 2.21
CA TYR A 42 8.77 -1.21 3.36
C TYR A 42 7.29 -0.88 3.19
N ALA A 43 6.99 0.32 2.71
CA ALA A 43 5.61 0.71 2.49
C ALA A 43 4.94 -0.19 1.46
N PHE A 44 5.68 -0.49 0.38
CA PHE A 44 5.17 -1.39 -0.64
C PHE A 44 4.91 -2.78 -0.09
N ASP A 45 5.89 -3.33 0.64
CA ASP A 45 5.75 -4.67 1.19
C ASP A 45 4.55 -4.76 2.12
N LYS A 46 4.35 -3.74 2.93
CA LYS A 46 3.23 -3.71 3.86
C LYS A 46 1.89 -3.79 3.12
N LEU A 47 1.74 -2.97 2.09
CA LEU A 47 0.51 -2.95 1.32
C LEU A 47 0.31 -4.24 0.52
N ASN A 48 1.38 -4.74 -0.06
CA ASN A 48 1.30 -5.94 -0.86
C ASN A 48 0.93 -7.14 0.01
N ASN A 49 1.47 -7.19 1.23
CA ASN A 49 1.12 -8.24 2.18
C ASN A 49 -0.31 -8.09 2.65
N GLU A 50 -0.77 -6.88 2.82
CA GLU A 50 -2.16 -6.63 3.20
C GLU A 50 -3.10 -7.14 2.11
N TYR A 51 -2.77 -6.89 0.87
CA TYR A 51 -3.56 -7.36 -0.25
C TYR A 51 -3.61 -8.88 -0.28
N TYR A 52 -2.46 -9.51 -0.05
CA TYR A 52 -2.38 -10.97 0.00
C TYR A 52 -3.26 -11.52 1.12
N SER A 53 -3.24 -10.86 2.26
CA SER A 53 -4.02 -11.28 3.41
C SER A 53 -5.51 -11.30 3.10
N GLY A 54 -5.96 -10.37 2.25
CA GLY A 54 -7.38 -10.28 1.93
C GLY A 54 -7.81 -11.07 0.71
N THR A 55 -6.89 -11.38 -0.20
CA THR A 55 -7.25 -12.00 -1.48
C THR A 55 -6.56 -13.32 -1.75
N GLY A 56 -5.49 -13.62 -1.03
CA GLY A 56 -4.69 -14.82 -1.29
C GLY A 56 -3.69 -14.65 -2.42
N LYS A 57 -3.54 -13.44 -2.94
CA LYS A 57 -2.62 -13.15 -4.02
C LYS A 57 -1.91 -11.84 -3.75
N TYR A 58 -0.67 -11.71 -4.24
CA TYR A 58 0.02 -10.44 -4.18
C TYR A 58 -0.48 -9.54 -5.31
N ARG A 59 -0.60 -8.25 -5.01
CA ARG A 59 -1.05 -7.28 -6.01
C ARG A 59 0.00 -7.08 -7.09
N TYR A 60 1.26 -7.04 -6.67
CA TYR A 60 2.38 -6.89 -7.58
C TYR A 60 3.40 -7.96 -7.27
N LYS A 61 4.12 -8.37 -8.30
CA LYS A 61 5.10 -9.44 -8.17
C LYS A 61 6.26 -9.04 -7.26
N ASN A 62 6.72 -7.80 -7.41
CA ASN A 62 7.81 -7.30 -6.61
C ASN A 62 7.80 -5.78 -6.64
N PHE A 63 8.67 -5.19 -5.82
CA PHE A 63 8.74 -3.74 -5.71
C PHE A 63 9.15 -3.09 -7.02
N GLN A 64 10.03 -3.72 -7.78
CA GLN A 64 10.49 -3.15 -9.03
C GLN A 64 9.34 -2.95 -10.01
N THR A 65 8.45 -3.92 -10.09
CA THR A 65 7.28 -3.81 -10.95
C THR A 65 6.40 -2.63 -10.55
N PHE A 66 6.17 -2.50 -9.23
CA PHE A 66 5.37 -1.40 -8.72
C PHE A 66 6.04 -0.06 -8.97
N LYS A 67 7.35 0.00 -8.73
CA LYS A 67 8.11 1.23 -8.90
C LYS A 67 8.03 1.72 -10.34
N THR A 68 8.18 0.81 -11.29
CA THR A 68 8.09 1.16 -12.69
C THR A 68 6.74 1.77 -13.02
N LEU A 69 5.69 1.18 -12.50
CA LEU A 69 4.34 1.68 -12.72
C LEU A 69 4.14 3.04 -12.08
N LYS A 70 4.61 3.19 -10.84
CA LYS A 70 4.45 4.43 -10.09
C LYS A 70 5.20 5.59 -10.74
N ASP A 71 6.33 5.31 -11.33
CA ASP A 71 7.20 6.34 -11.90
C ASP A 71 6.86 6.71 -13.34
N LYS A 72 5.83 6.12 -13.88
CA LYS A 72 5.42 6.43 -15.25
C LYS A 72 4.90 7.82 -15.42
#